data_d9c792c8e60b1a232ea7be6b31181dec
#
_entry.id   d9c792c8e60b1a232ea7be6b31181dec
#
_cell.length_a   1.000
_cell.length_b   1.000
_cell.length_c   1.000
_cell.angle_alpha   90.00
_cell.angle_beta   90.00
_cell.angle_gamma   90.00
#
_symmetry.space_group_name_H-M   'P 1'
#
loop_
_entity.id
_entity.type
_entity.pdbx_description
1 polymer ?
#
loop_
_entity_poly.entity_id
_entity_poly.type
_entity_poly.pdbx_seq_one_letter_code
_entity_poly.pdbx_strand_id
1 'polypeptide(L)'
;MNVIGRLLPILALWVSLGAIAHSASAADAGLVTKPSKYSVSETLDRFEAAVKAKANAGFKVFTRIDHAAAAKEAGLDMRPRTVIVFGNPKLGTPVMVKMPLLAIDVPPKALVWEDDQGKVWLSYNSAEYLYQTIYPRHGLPSTGPIEAFGKALDEMSDYATK
;
A
#
# COMPACT_ATOMS: atom_id res chain seq x y z
N MET A 1 -63.58 -35.38 34.29
CA MET A 1 -62.66 -34.31 34.77
C MET A 1 -61.65 -34.11 33.68
N ASN A 2 -61.81 -33.09 32.80
CA ASN A 2 -60.96 -32.80 31.68
C ASN A 2 -59.95 -31.74 32.08
N VAL A 3 -58.65 -32.04 31.97
CA VAL A 3 -57.56 -31.06 32.16
C VAL A 3 -56.99 -30.76 30.77
N ILE A 4 -57.33 -29.58 30.27
CA ILE A 4 -56.83 -29.06 28.99
C ILE A 4 -55.47 -28.40 29.26
N GLY A 5 -54.40 -29.04 28.78
CA GLY A 5 -53.03 -28.47 28.79
C GLY A 5 -52.90 -27.41 27.68
N ARG A 6 -52.68 -26.16 28.10
CA ARG A 6 -52.34 -25.04 27.17
C ARG A 6 -50.86 -25.14 26.76
N LEU A 7 -50.61 -25.42 25.50
CA LEU A 7 -49.29 -25.25 24.88
C LEU A 7 -49.04 -23.77 24.55
N LEU A 8 -48.07 -23.15 25.17
CA LEU A 8 -47.55 -21.82 24.80
C LEU A 8 -46.54 -21.97 23.67
N PRO A 9 -46.60 -21.18 22.57
CA PRO A 9 -45.52 -21.18 21.57
C PRO A 9 -44.31 -20.41 22.08
N ILE A 10 -43.17 -21.08 22.07
CA ILE A 10 -41.87 -20.45 22.31
C ILE A 10 -41.47 -19.65 21.03
N LEU A 11 -41.52 -18.34 21.16
CA LEU A 11 -41.08 -17.43 20.11
C LEU A 11 -39.56 -17.40 20.15
N ALA A 12 -38.88 -18.10 19.21
CA ALA A 12 -37.46 -18.07 19.05
C ALA A 12 -37.04 -16.72 18.44
N LEU A 13 -36.44 -15.86 19.27
CA LEU A 13 -35.90 -14.58 18.84
C LEU A 13 -34.52 -14.83 18.18
N TRP A 14 -34.45 -14.80 16.83
CA TRP A 14 -33.20 -14.84 16.11
C TRP A 14 -32.50 -13.48 16.23
N VAL A 15 -31.53 -13.38 17.11
CA VAL A 15 -30.59 -12.23 17.14
C VAL A 15 -29.57 -12.44 16.03
N SER A 16 -29.77 -11.78 14.91
CA SER A 16 -28.75 -11.68 13.86
C SER A 16 -27.61 -10.80 14.35
N LEU A 17 -26.52 -11.45 14.79
CA LEU A 17 -25.25 -10.78 15.11
C LEU A 17 -24.65 -10.32 13.78
N GLY A 18 -24.95 -9.09 13.38
CA GLY A 18 -24.30 -8.45 12.24
C GLY A 18 -22.80 -8.30 12.55
N ALA A 19 -21.96 -9.06 11.86
CA ALA A 19 -20.53 -8.85 11.89
C ALA A 19 -20.24 -7.48 11.27
N ILE A 20 -19.98 -6.48 12.11
CA ILE A 20 -19.43 -5.20 11.68
C ILE A 20 -17.96 -5.48 11.29
N ALA A 21 -17.72 -5.66 10.00
CA ALA A 21 -16.36 -5.70 9.48
C ALA A 21 -15.73 -4.33 9.74
N HIS A 22 -14.92 -4.24 10.79
CA HIS A 22 -14.04 -3.10 11.01
C HIS A 22 -12.98 -3.14 9.90
N SER A 23 -13.18 -2.35 8.85
CA SER A 23 -12.08 -1.98 7.97
C SER A 23 -11.14 -1.14 8.82
N ALA A 24 -10.09 -1.76 9.37
CA ALA A 24 -9.00 -1.03 9.99
C ALA A 24 -8.46 -0.06 8.92
N SER A 25 -8.58 1.23 9.19
CA SER A 25 -8.02 2.25 8.32
C SER A 25 -6.50 2.06 8.29
N ALA A 26 -5.97 1.62 7.15
CA ALA A 26 -4.52 1.47 6.95
C ALA A 26 -3.75 2.80 7.09
N ALA A 27 -4.45 3.93 7.23
CA ALA A 27 -3.87 5.24 7.46
C ALA A 27 -3.05 5.33 8.77
N ASP A 28 -3.45 4.59 9.83
CA ASP A 28 -2.74 4.59 11.12
C ASP A 28 -1.40 3.86 11.10
N ALA A 29 -1.13 3.07 10.06
CA ALA A 29 0.11 2.31 9.90
C ALA A 29 1.12 2.99 8.95
N GLY A 30 0.89 4.24 8.53
CA GLY A 30 1.74 4.94 7.56
C GLY A 30 1.60 4.43 6.12
N LEU A 31 0.55 3.67 5.83
CA LEU A 31 0.25 3.16 4.49
C LEU A 31 -0.82 4.05 3.82
N VAL A 32 -0.49 4.59 2.65
CA VAL A 32 -1.44 5.32 1.80
C VAL A 32 -1.93 4.39 0.71
N THR A 33 -3.27 4.32 0.50
CA THR A 33 -3.90 3.50 -0.55
C THR A 33 -4.91 4.33 -1.32
N LYS A 34 -4.74 4.39 -2.66
CA LYS A 34 -5.60 5.13 -3.57
C LYS A 34 -6.26 4.18 -4.59
N PRO A 35 -7.57 4.31 -4.85
CA PRO A 35 -8.22 3.55 -5.91
C PRO A 35 -7.75 4.05 -7.28
N SER A 36 -7.53 3.13 -8.21
CA SER A 36 -7.19 3.48 -9.60
C SER A 36 -8.40 3.30 -10.51
N LYS A 37 -8.49 4.16 -11.53
CA LYS A 37 -9.47 4.05 -12.63
C LYS A 37 -8.98 3.11 -13.74
N TYR A 38 -7.73 2.68 -13.68
CA TYR A 38 -7.03 1.96 -14.73
C TYR A 38 -6.74 0.51 -14.33
N SER A 39 -6.34 -0.31 -15.29
CA SER A 39 -5.83 -1.66 -15.01
C SER A 39 -4.53 -1.62 -14.19
N VAL A 40 -4.13 -2.75 -13.62
CA VAL A 40 -2.84 -2.86 -12.88
C VAL A 40 -1.67 -2.46 -13.76
N SER A 41 -1.60 -2.96 -15.01
CA SER A 41 -0.52 -2.63 -15.95
C SER A 41 -0.49 -1.14 -16.25
N GLU A 42 -1.62 -0.57 -16.60
CA GLU A 42 -1.70 0.86 -16.96
C GLU A 42 -1.39 1.76 -15.76
N THR A 43 -1.87 1.43 -14.56
CA THR A 43 -1.54 2.17 -13.32
C THR A 43 -0.03 2.15 -13.06
N LEU A 44 0.64 1.01 -13.25
CA LEU A 44 2.09 0.87 -13.13
C LEU A 44 2.84 1.72 -14.15
N ASP A 45 2.41 1.68 -15.42
CA ASP A 45 3.06 2.45 -16.50
C ASP A 45 2.91 3.95 -16.27
N ARG A 46 1.74 4.38 -15.81
CA ARG A 46 1.48 5.78 -15.43
C ARG A 46 2.32 6.21 -14.21
N PHE A 47 2.40 5.36 -13.18
CA PHE A 47 3.25 5.68 -12.03
C PHE A 47 4.73 5.78 -12.43
N GLU A 48 5.22 4.87 -13.24
CA GLU A 48 6.58 4.92 -13.79
C GLU A 48 6.81 6.19 -14.60
N ALA A 49 5.86 6.58 -15.46
CA ALA A 49 5.93 7.82 -16.22
C ALA A 49 6.01 9.04 -15.28
N ALA A 50 5.22 9.07 -14.20
CA ALA A 50 5.25 10.13 -13.21
C ALA A 50 6.60 10.22 -12.47
N VAL A 51 7.21 9.07 -12.14
CA VAL A 51 8.57 9.02 -11.55
C VAL A 51 9.60 9.56 -12.56
N LYS A 52 9.53 9.12 -13.83
CA LYS A 52 10.44 9.57 -14.89
C LYS A 52 10.31 11.08 -15.19
N ALA A 53 9.11 11.63 -15.09
CA ALA A 53 8.89 13.08 -15.24
C ALA A 53 9.63 13.90 -14.16
N LYS A 54 9.97 13.29 -13.02
CA LYS A 54 10.78 13.89 -11.96
C LYS A 54 12.28 13.56 -12.04
N ALA A 55 12.77 13.06 -13.18
CA ALA A 55 14.17 12.71 -13.39
C ALA A 55 15.13 13.89 -13.17
N ASN A 56 14.76 15.11 -13.57
CA ASN A 56 15.53 16.32 -13.31
C ASN A 56 15.72 16.62 -11.82
N ALA A 57 14.75 16.22 -10.98
CA ALA A 57 14.86 16.26 -9.51
C ALA A 57 15.66 15.07 -8.95
N GLY A 58 16.13 14.13 -9.79
CA GLY A 58 16.94 12.99 -9.43
C GLY A 58 16.16 11.70 -9.16
N PHE A 59 14.86 11.66 -9.38
CA PHE A 59 14.08 10.44 -9.24
C PHE A 59 14.33 9.45 -10.39
N LYS A 60 14.29 8.17 -10.08
CA LYS A 60 14.36 7.08 -11.07
C LYS A 60 13.60 5.85 -10.57
N VAL A 61 13.21 5.01 -11.52
CA VAL A 61 12.75 3.64 -11.25
C VAL A 61 13.96 2.72 -11.24
N PHE A 62 14.02 1.81 -10.29
CA PHE A 62 15.06 0.78 -10.18
C PHE A 62 14.61 -0.52 -10.81
N THR A 63 13.41 -1.01 -10.45
CA THR A 63 12.87 -2.28 -10.93
C THR A 63 11.38 -2.39 -10.67
N ARG A 64 10.75 -3.37 -11.35
CA ARG A 64 9.42 -3.89 -11.02
C ARG A 64 9.54 -5.33 -10.58
N ILE A 65 8.73 -5.75 -9.63
CA ILE A 65 8.66 -7.13 -9.12
C ILE A 65 7.21 -7.58 -9.27
N ASP A 66 6.97 -8.51 -10.18
CA ASP A 66 5.65 -9.07 -10.43
C ASP A 66 5.44 -10.31 -9.56
N HIS A 67 4.69 -10.14 -8.48
CA HIS A 67 4.39 -11.22 -7.54
C HIS A 67 3.41 -12.24 -8.14
N ALA A 68 2.51 -11.84 -9.05
CA ALA A 68 1.58 -12.76 -9.68
C ALA A 68 2.30 -13.67 -10.67
N ALA A 69 3.27 -13.14 -11.44
CA ALA A 69 4.11 -13.95 -12.30
C ALA A 69 4.95 -14.95 -11.49
N ALA A 70 5.57 -14.53 -10.40
CA ALA A 70 6.33 -15.41 -9.52
C ALA A 70 5.45 -16.49 -8.87
N ALA A 71 4.22 -16.17 -8.47
CA ALA A 71 3.26 -17.16 -7.97
C ALA A 71 2.93 -18.21 -9.03
N LYS A 72 2.68 -17.78 -10.28
CA LYS A 72 2.39 -18.69 -11.41
C LYS A 72 3.56 -19.64 -11.68
N GLU A 73 4.80 -19.16 -11.64
CA GLU A 73 6.00 -20.01 -11.78
C GLU A 73 6.10 -21.05 -10.65
N ALA A 74 5.59 -20.72 -9.46
CA ALA A 74 5.51 -21.66 -8.33
C ALA A 74 4.26 -22.57 -8.36
N GLY A 75 3.44 -22.53 -9.42
CA GLY A 75 2.20 -23.31 -9.53
C GLY A 75 1.06 -22.81 -8.64
N LEU A 76 1.09 -21.53 -8.25
CA LEU A 76 0.09 -20.87 -7.40
C LEU A 76 -0.66 -19.79 -8.18
N ASP A 77 -1.91 -19.56 -7.79
CA ASP A 77 -2.72 -18.47 -8.34
C ASP A 77 -2.65 -17.24 -7.44
N MET A 78 -2.43 -16.10 -8.06
CA MET A 78 -2.47 -14.79 -7.41
C MET A 78 -3.05 -13.76 -8.36
N ARG A 79 -3.96 -12.92 -7.85
CA ARG A 79 -4.43 -11.75 -8.60
C ARG A 79 -3.27 -10.80 -8.91
N PRO A 80 -3.37 -9.98 -9.97
CA PRO A 80 -2.31 -9.04 -10.35
C PRO A 80 -1.79 -8.23 -9.17
N ARG A 81 -0.49 -8.31 -8.91
CA ARG A 81 0.23 -7.59 -7.84
C ARG A 81 1.66 -7.33 -8.27
N THR A 82 2.00 -6.08 -8.47
CA THR A 82 3.34 -5.69 -8.90
C THR A 82 3.85 -4.54 -8.03
N VAL A 83 5.05 -4.72 -7.47
CA VAL A 83 5.79 -3.66 -6.78
C VAL A 83 6.66 -2.93 -7.79
N ILE A 84 6.69 -1.60 -7.72
CA ILE A 84 7.68 -0.76 -8.37
C ILE A 84 8.59 -0.14 -7.32
N VAL A 85 9.89 -0.32 -7.48
CA VAL A 85 10.93 0.24 -6.61
C VAL A 85 11.45 1.50 -7.28
N PHE A 86 11.38 2.62 -6.60
CA PHE A 86 11.77 3.93 -7.12
C PHE A 86 12.43 4.79 -6.04
N GLY A 87 13.06 5.88 -6.41
CA GLY A 87 13.67 6.77 -5.43
C GLY A 87 14.63 7.76 -6.04
N ASN A 88 15.34 8.48 -5.17
CA ASN A 88 16.32 9.49 -5.55
C ASN A 88 17.71 9.14 -5.01
N PRO A 89 18.61 8.57 -5.83
CA PRO A 89 19.96 8.20 -5.38
C PRO A 89 20.77 9.38 -4.84
N LYS A 90 20.54 10.60 -5.37
CA LYS A 90 21.26 11.78 -4.89
C LYS A 90 20.93 12.11 -3.43
N LEU A 91 19.72 11.78 -2.99
CA LEU A 91 19.28 11.97 -1.60
C LEU A 91 19.57 10.74 -0.73
N GLY A 92 19.34 9.53 -1.25
CA GLY A 92 19.48 8.30 -0.47
C GLY A 92 20.92 7.85 -0.25
N THR A 93 21.79 7.96 -1.27
CA THR A 93 23.17 7.46 -1.17
C THR A 93 23.98 8.10 -0.03
N PRO A 94 23.98 9.43 0.18
CA PRO A 94 24.74 10.02 1.28
C PRO A 94 24.31 9.52 2.66
N VAL A 95 23.02 9.18 2.82
CA VAL A 95 22.47 8.65 4.08
C VAL A 95 22.90 7.19 4.25
N MET A 96 22.78 6.36 3.21
CA MET A 96 23.18 4.95 3.25
C MET A 96 24.70 4.76 3.44
N VAL A 97 25.52 5.69 2.95
CA VAL A 97 26.99 5.67 3.22
C VAL A 97 27.27 5.80 4.71
N LYS A 98 26.51 6.62 5.43
CA LYS A 98 26.64 6.81 6.88
C LYS A 98 25.97 5.70 7.68
N MET A 99 24.84 5.19 7.19
CA MET A 99 23.99 4.20 7.85
C MET A 99 23.71 3.04 6.89
N PRO A 100 24.66 2.10 6.69
CA PRO A 100 24.54 1.06 5.66
C PRO A 100 23.30 0.17 5.78
N LEU A 101 22.83 -0.11 7.01
CA LEU A 101 21.66 -0.94 7.25
C LEU A 101 20.35 -0.29 6.76
N LEU A 102 20.32 1.02 6.54
CA LEU A 102 19.17 1.68 5.94
C LEU A 102 18.82 1.11 4.56
N ALA A 103 19.80 0.59 3.84
CA ALA A 103 19.62 0.02 2.50
C ALA A 103 18.66 -1.18 2.46
N ILE A 104 18.28 -1.80 3.59
CA ILE A 104 17.29 -2.87 3.65
C ILE A 104 15.84 -2.32 3.48
N ASP A 105 15.61 -1.09 3.96
CA ASP A 105 14.28 -0.48 3.97
C ASP A 105 14.04 0.48 2.79
N VAL A 106 15.12 1.06 2.25
CA VAL A 106 15.06 1.96 1.09
C VAL A 106 15.70 1.30 -0.14
N PRO A 107 15.33 1.65 -1.35
CA PRO A 107 14.45 2.74 -1.79
C PRO A 107 12.96 2.49 -1.46
N PRO A 108 12.12 3.56 -1.45
CA PRO A 108 10.68 3.42 -1.32
C PRO A 108 10.08 2.58 -2.45
N LYS A 109 8.90 2.03 -2.18
CA LYS A 109 8.18 1.13 -3.06
C LYS A 109 6.72 1.56 -3.16
N ALA A 110 6.12 1.35 -4.33
CA ALA A 110 4.68 1.40 -4.51
C ALA A 110 4.20 0.05 -5.02
N LEU A 111 3.05 -0.41 -4.51
CA LEU A 111 2.39 -1.63 -4.92
C LEU A 111 1.15 -1.25 -5.73
N VAL A 112 1.01 -1.78 -6.95
CA VAL A 112 -0.27 -1.77 -7.67
C VAL A 112 -0.85 -3.17 -7.63
N TRP A 113 -2.11 -3.28 -7.24
CA TRP A 113 -2.74 -4.57 -6.97
C TRP A 113 -4.25 -4.56 -7.23
N GLU A 114 -4.79 -5.73 -7.53
CA GLU A 114 -6.21 -5.97 -7.73
C GLU A 114 -6.78 -6.71 -6.53
N ASP A 115 -7.91 -6.24 -5.98
CA ASP A 115 -8.64 -6.89 -4.90
C ASP A 115 -9.58 -8.00 -5.40
N ASP A 116 -10.27 -8.68 -4.48
CA ASP A 116 -11.17 -9.78 -4.81
C ASP A 116 -12.43 -9.35 -5.58
N GLN A 117 -12.73 -8.07 -5.62
CA GLN A 117 -13.81 -7.48 -6.41
C GLN A 117 -13.34 -7.00 -7.79
N GLY A 118 -12.05 -7.20 -8.14
CA GLY A 118 -11.46 -6.73 -9.39
C GLY A 118 -11.17 -5.23 -9.41
N LYS A 119 -11.20 -4.57 -8.25
CA LYS A 119 -10.86 -3.16 -8.14
C LYS A 119 -9.34 -2.99 -8.00
N VAL A 120 -8.79 -2.03 -8.73
CA VAL A 120 -7.36 -1.75 -8.73
C VAL A 120 -7.01 -0.64 -7.73
N TRP A 121 -5.92 -0.85 -7.02
CA TRP A 121 -5.40 0.01 -5.99
C TRP A 121 -3.92 0.30 -6.19
N LEU A 122 -3.48 1.49 -5.78
CA LEU A 122 -2.08 1.83 -5.63
C LEU A 122 -1.80 2.15 -4.16
N SER A 123 -0.83 1.44 -3.56
CA SER A 123 -0.47 1.57 -2.15
C SER A 123 1.02 1.88 -1.99
N TYR A 124 1.38 2.75 -1.03
CA TYR A 124 2.76 3.08 -0.72
C TYR A 124 2.89 3.55 0.73
N ASN A 125 4.10 3.45 1.29
CA ASN A 125 4.40 4.02 2.60
C ASN A 125 4.49 5.55 2.51
N SER A 126 3.85 6.25 3.44
CA SER A 126 3.87 7.71 3.49
C SER A 126 5.27 8.27 3.80
N ALA A 127 5.47 9.55 3.52
CA ALA A 127 6.71 10.22 3.88
C ALA A 127 6.92 10.25 5.40
N GLU A 128 5.84 10.42 6.17
CA GLU A 128 5.86 10.38 7.63
C GLU A 128 6.36 9.04 8.14
N TYR A 129 5.88 7.93 7.58
CA TYR A 129 6.34 6.59 7.96
C TYR A 129 7.85 6.42 7.70
N LEU A 130 8.34 6.88 6.56
CA LEU A 130 9.78 6.83 6.26
C LEU A 130 10.61 7.59 7.29
N TYR A 131 10.24 8.86 7.57
CA TYR A 131 11.06 9.73 8.42
C TYR A 131 10.80 9.53 9.91
N GLN A 132 9.59 9.11 10.33
CA GLN A 132 9.23 8.99 11.75
C GLN A 132 9.33 7.57 12.29
N THR A 133 9.39 6.55 11.40
CA THR A 133 9.48 5.14 11.80
C THR A 133 10.76 4.49 11.26
N ILE A 134 10.98 4.54 9.95
CA ILE A 134 12.12 3.84 9.34
C ILE A 134 13.45 4.51 9.69
N TYR A 135 13.57 5.82 9.56
CA TYR A 135 14.82 6.52 9.88
C TYR A 135 15.26 6.34 11.35
N PRO A 136 14.39 6.54 12.38
CA PRO A 136 14.75 6.28 13.77
C PRO A 136 15.17 4.83 14.06
N ARG A 137 14.57 3.85 13.37
CA ARG A 137 15.00 2.44 13.47
C ARG A 137 16.48 2.26 13.14
N HIS A 138 17.03 3.10 12.30
CA HIS A 138 18.44 3.10 11.89
C HIS A 138 19.28 4.16 12.61
N GLY A 139 18.79 4.74 13.71
CA GLY A 139 19.51 5.76 14.48
C GLY A 139 19.59 7.13 13.80
N LEU A 140 18.75 7.37 12.77
CA LEU A 140 18.67 8.65 12.09
C LEU A 140 17.59 9.54 12.75
N PRO A 141 17.74 10.88 12.65
CA PRO A 141 16.70 11.79 13.14
C PRO A 141 15.35 11.55 12.46
N SER A 142 14.26 11.71 13.21
CA SER A 142 12.87 11.66 12.68
C SER A 142 12.50 12.89 11.85
N THR A 143 13.47 13.77 11.59
CA THR A 143 13.30 15.00 10.80
C THR A 143 13.84 14.84 9.41
N GLY A 144 13.20 15.48 8.42
CA GLY A 144 13.60 15.42 7.02
C GLY A 144 12.62 16.24 6.16
N PRO A 145 12.77 16.19 4.84
CA PRO A 145 11.87 16.89 3.91
C PRO A 145 10.53 16.14 3.75
N ILE A 146 9.82 15.87 4.87
CA ILE A 146 8.60 15.06 4.91
C ILE A 146 7.54 15.66 3.98
N GLU A 147 7.26 16.97 4.10
CA GLU A 147 6.25 17.65 3.29
C GLU A 147 6.59 17.60 1.79
N ALA A 148 7.84 17.90 1.43
CA ALA A 148 8.26 17.91 0.03
C ALA A 148 8.22 16.49 -0.59
N PHE A 149 8.62 15.47 0.18
CA PHE A 149 8.55 14.08 -0.29
C PHE A 149 7.10 13.58 -0.33
N GLY A 150 6.27 13.90 0.66
CA GLY A 150 4.84 13.59 0.68
C GLY A 150 4.13 14.18 -0.53
N LYS A 151 4.36 15.47 -0.83
CA LYS A 151 3.83 16.12 -2.02
C LYS A 151 4.27 15.42 -3.32
N ALA A 152 5.53 15.01 -3.42
CA ALA A 152 6.01 14.29 -4.60
C ALA A 152 5.32 12.92 -4.75
N LEU A 153 5.10 12.19 -3.66
CA LEU A 153 4.36 10.92 -3.65
C LEU A 153 2.91 11.11 -4.07
N ASP A 154 2.25 12.16 -3.55
CA ASP A 154 0.87 12.47 -3.90
C ASP A 154 0.70 12.83 -5.38
N GLU A 155 1.58 13.68 -5.91
CA GLU A 155 1.56 14.04 -7.33
C GLU A 155 1.76 12.82 -8.25
N MET A 156 2.73 11.95 -7.92
CA MET A 156 2.98 10.74 -8.71
C MET A 156 1.82 9.75 -8.63
N SER A 157 1.28 9.52 -7.43
CA SER A 157 0.18 8.57 -7.22
C SER A 157 -1.14 9.08 -7.81
N ASP A 158 -1.43 10.37 -7.71
CA ASP A 158 -2.61 10.98 -8.30
C ASP A 158 -2.58 10.90 -9.83
N TYR A 159 -1.44 11.20 -10.44
CA TYR A 159 -1.27 11.02 -11.90
C TYR A 159 -1.49 9.56 -12.31
N ALA A 160 -1.03 8.62 -11.50
CA ALA A 160 -1.15 7.20 -11.82
C ALA A 160 -2.58 6.66 -11.70
N THR A 161 -3.41 7.24 -10.84
CA THR A 161 -4.71 6.68 -10.45
C THR A 161 -5.93 7.45 -10.95
N LYS A 162 -5.77 8.70 -11.34
CA LYS A 162 -6.82 9.61 -11.81
C LYS A 162 -6.72 9.86 -13.31
#